data_62311ef38eeb5daa8fcb95731d2d04b6
#
_entry.id   62311ef38eeb5daa8fcb95731d2d04b6
#
_cell.length_a   1.000
_cell.length_b   1.000
_cell.length_c   1.000
_cell.angle_alpha   90.00
_cell.angle_beta   90.00
_cell.angle_gamma   90.00
#
_symmetry.space_group_name_H-M   'P 1'
#
loop_
_entity.id
_entity.type
_entity.pdbx_description
1 polymer ?
#
loop_
_entity_poly.entity_id
_entity_poly.type
_entity_poly.pdbx_seq_one_letter_code
_entity_poly.pdbx_strand_id
1 'polypeptide(L)'
;AFYRRWKYDLKSYLPSLSLDVGPWKQVRHDYYQTLLDLFIERWAKPYYEYCSERGLSLTGHYWEHAWPEITYGPDNMAMYAWQHIPGIDMLMNQFNEDDPQAQFGNIRSVKEVRSVANQLGRERILCETYGASGWEERFEDFKRLGDWQTVLGVNFMNQHLSHLSLAGDRKYDCPPSFSEHSPWWSYYKNLNNHFSRLSVAMSVGEQINDILVIEPTTTIWMYYVTWASRPQLWNIGRSFQHFVTTLEKYQSEYDLGSEQIISDNGSICHNRFKVGRREYSTVIIPPLTENLNKRTFDLLKEFVKAGGKVLSFAIPTLVDGCENKEIVSFFQKNKSIIKEKELTQEVIDKYLLPKDFRIISNQGGNLFHHRRKMLDGEVVLLVNSDLNESSKGMVQLAGTGVVELNTFSGKVVDYPNSHSCENVKFDYEISPGGHLLVYVFEKEHRSHQSSPVATQCEYMMPISPLKIRPLADNVLVVDFCDLALADSVYKDIHIYEADQKVFKHYGFPEGNPWGTAIQYKKNIVERAINDNEGFKLTYHFQFENLLHL
;
A
#
# COMPACT_ATOMS: atom_id res chain seq x y z
N ALA A 1 15.88 -22.24 21.38
CA ALA A 1 14.82 -22.31 20.39
C ALA A 1 15.31 -23.04 19.14
N PHE A 2 16.30 -22.55 18.41
CA PHE A 2 16.79 -23.08 17.15
C PHE A 2 17.11 -24.59 17.18
N TYR A 3 18.02 -25.03 18.09
CA TYR A 3 18.39 -26.45 18.24
C TYR A 3 17.20 -27.37 18.55
N ARG A 4 16.25 -26.92 19.36
CA ARG A 4 15.05 -27.70 19.68
C ARG A 4 14.17 -27.97 18.46
N ARG A 5 14.13 -27.00 17.50
CA ARG A 5 13.34 -27.11 16.28
C ARG A 5 14.08 -27.89 15.19
N TRP A 6 15.30 -27.51 14.87
CA TRP A 6 16.02 -27.96 13.69
C TRP A 6 17.02 -29.10 13.94
N LYS A 7 17.29 -29.44 15.23
CA LYS A 7 18.14 -30.55 15.66
C LYS A 7 19.62 -30.44 15.25
N TYR A 8 20.08 -29.23 14.91
CA TYR A 8 21.50 -28.93 14.72
C TYR A 8 21.90 -27.63 15.42
N ASP A 9 23.20 -27.46 15.68
CA ASP A 9 23.69 -26.27 16.39
C ASP A 9 24.02 -25.15 15.40
N LEU A 10 23.27 -24.04 15.51
CA LEU A 10 23.48 -22.85 14.67
C LEU A 10 24.90 -22.28 14.78
N LYS A 11 25.57 -22.45 15.93
CA LYS A 11 26.94 -21.93 16.13
C LYS A 11 27.93 -22.46 15.10
N SER A 12 27.76 -23.69 14.67
CA SER A 12 28.61 -24.32 13.64
C SER A 12 28.39 -23.73 12.25
N TYR A 13 27.28 -23.00 12.05
CA TYR A 13 26.86 -22.47 10.75
C TYR A 13 26.72 -20.94 10.75
N LEU A 14 27.21 -20.24 11.80
CA LEU A 14 27.14 -18.76 11.84
C LEU A 14 27.68 -18.08 10.59
N PRO A 15 28.78 -18.54 9.96
CA PRO A 15 29.23 -17.94 8.71
C PRO A 15 28.20 -18.01 7.58
N SER A 16 27.33 -19.02 7.54
CA SER A 16 26.29 -19.18 6.53
C SER A 16 25.21 -18.09 6.59
N LEU A 17 25.05 -17.41 7.74
CA LEU A 17 24.12 -16.29 7.87
C LEU A 17 24.60 -15.05 7.09
N SER A 18 25.90 -14.89 6.90
CA SER A 18 26.50 -13.72 6.23
C SER A 18 27.17 -14.06 4.90
N LEU A 19 27.61 -15.30 4.73
CA LEU A 19 28.31 -15.79 3.55
C LEU A 19 27.56 -16.97 2.92
N ASP A 20 27.73 -17.15 1.61
CA ASP A 20 27.13 -18.27 0.87
C ASP A 20 28.02 -19.52 0.99
N VAL A 21 28.20 -20.02 2.21
CA VAL A 21 29.03 -21.19 2.55
C VAL A 21 28.21 -22.28 3.23
N GLY A 22 28.57 -23.54 2.98
CA GLY A 22 27.81 -24.68 3.50
C GLY A 22 26.36 -24.68 3.01
N PRO A 23 25.43 -25.22 3.79
CA PRO A 23 24.00 -25.25 3.45
C PRO A 23 23.30 -23.91 3.77
N TRP A 24 23.86 -22.79 3.28
CA TRP A 24 23.48 -21.44 3.67
C TRP A 24 21.99 -21.10 3.44
N LYS A 25 21.37 -21.64 2.38
CA LYS A 25 19.95 -21.43 2.10
C LYS A 25 19.08 -22.04 3.21
N GLN A 26 19.36 -23.30 3.56
CA GLN A 26 18.67 -23.96 4.67
C GLN A 26 18.91 -23.24 6.00
N VAL A 27 20.16 -22.86 6.30
CA VAL A 27 20.50 -22.22 7.57
C VAL A 27 19.79 -20.88 7.72
N ARG A 28 19.74 -20.07 6.67
CA ARG A 28 19.01 -18.79 6.67
C ARG A 28 17.51 -18.99 6.79
N HIS A 29 16.93 -19.91 6.03
CA HIS A 29 15.53 -20.29 6.14
C HIS A 29 15.18 -20.66 7.60
N ASP A 30 15.91 -21.60 8.19
CA ASP A 30 15.66 -22.09 9.55
C ASP A 30 15.87 -20.99 10.60
N TYR A 31 16.83 -20.11 10.37
CA TYR A 31 17.10 -18.96 11.22
C TYR A 31 15.95 -17.97 11.22
N TYR A 32 15.49 -17.50 10.05
CA TYR A 32 14.41 -16.52 9.94
C TYR A 32 13.07 -17.11 10.32
N GLN A 33 12.81 -18.38 10.05
CA GLN A 33 11.63 -19.06 10.58
C GLN A 33 11.65 -19.10 12.11
N THR A 34 12.82 -19.36 12.71
CA THR A 34 12.96 -19.35 14.19
C THR A 34 12.74 -17.94 14.76
N LEU A 35 13.23 -16.90 14.10
CA LEU A 35 13.01 -15.51 14.53
C LEU A 35 11.52 -15.15 14.44
N LEU A 36 10.85 -15.50 13.36
CA LEU A 36 9.42 -15.26 13.17
C LEU A 36 8.61 -15.93 14.28
N ASP A 37 8.86 -17.23 14.53
CA ASP A 37 8.15 -17.97 15.58
C ASP A 37 8.35 -17.35 16.95
N LEU A 38 9.58 -16.93 17.28
CA LEU A 38 9.88 -16.30 18.57
C LEU A 38 9.25 -14.91 18.68
N PHE A 39 9.19 -14.16 17.60
CA PHE A 39 8.57 -12.85 17.58
C PHE A 39 7.05 -12.98 17.77
N ILE A 40 6.43 -13.94 17.07
CA ILE A 40 5.01 -14.25 17.26
C ILE A 40 4.75 -14.73 18.69
N GLU A 41 5.48 -15.76 19.17
CA GLU A 41 5.27 -16.39 20.47
C GLU A 41 5.46 -15.42 21.63
N ARG A 42 6.47 -14.52 21.54
CA ARG A 42 6.92 -13.70 22.67
C ARG A 42 6.50 -12.25 22.63
N TRP A 43 6.03 -11.77 21.50
CA TRP A 43 5.61 -10.39 21.31
C TRP A 43 4.19 -10.29 20.77
N ALA A 44 3.97 -10.66 19.50
CA ALA A 44 2.73 -10.36 18.79
C ALA A 44 1.53 -11.05 19.43
N LYS A 45 1.59 -12.37 19.65
CA LYS A 45 0.51 -13.15 20.23
C LYS A 45 0.19 -12.75 21.67
N PRO A 46 1.14 -12.66 22.62
CA PRO A 46 0.84 -12.21 23.98
C PRO A 46 0.25 -10.81 24.04
N TYR A 47 0.69 -9.90 23.17
CA TYR A 47 0.14 -8.55 23.12
C TYR A 47 -1.30 -8.54 22.57
N TYR A 48 -1.54 -9.30 21.52
CA TYR A 48 -2.89 -9.52 20.98
C TYR A 48 -3.84 -10.10 22.05
N GLU A 49 -3.42 -11.17 22.74
CA GLU A 49 -4.20 -11.83 23.80
C GLU A 49 -4.47 -10.89 24.97
N TYR A 50 -3.45 -10.14 25.42
CA TYR A 50 -3.59 -9.14 26.48
C TYR A 50 -4.64 -8.07 26.16
N CYS A 51 -4.62 -7.55 24.92
CA CYS A 51 -5.61 -6.58 24.46
C CYS A 51 -7.01 -7.20 24.39
N SER A 52 -7.11 -8.43 23.83
CA SER A 52 -8.39 -9.16 23.72
C SER A 52 -9.06 -9.38 25.07
N GLU A 53 -8.31 -9.82 26.07
CA GLU A 53 -8.81 -10.06 27.44
C GLU A 53 -9.35 -8.79 28.12
N ARG A 54 -8.94 -7.61 27.65
CA ARG A 54 -9.31 -6.29 28.21
C ARG A 54 -10.28 -5.51 27.34
N GLY A 55 -10.82 -6.13 26.28
CA GLY A 55 -11.72 -5.46 25.35
C GLY A 55 -11.05 -4.33 24.55
N LEU A 56 -9.73 -4.37 24.40
CA LEU A 56 -8.95 -3.44 23.60
C LEU A 56 -8.66 -4.03 22.23
N SER A 57 -8.50 -3.17 21.24
CA SER A 57 -8.07 -3.55 19.90
C SER A 57 -6.62 -3.15 19.69
N LEU A 58 -5.77 -4.13 19.36
CA LEU A 58 -4.38 -3.90 18.97
C LEU A 58 -4.32 -3.48 17.51
N THR A 59 -3.60 -2.41 17.20
CA THR A 59 -3.26 -1.94 15.86
C THR A 59 -1.82 -1.44 15.82
N GLY A 60 -1.29 -1.21 14.63
CA GLY A 60 0.06 -0.70 14.38
C GLY A 60 0.58 -1.22 13.04
N HIS A 61 1.84 -0.97 12.75
CA HIS A 61 2.50 -1.36 11.50
C HIS A 61 3.90 -1.95 11.77
N TYR A 62 4.50 -2.64 10.76
CA TYR A 62 5.75 -3.38 10.89
C TYR A 62 6.80 -2.98 9.86
N TRP A 63 6.86 -1.71 9.45
CA TRP A 63 7.85 -1.18 8.51
C TRP A 63 7.85 -1.90 7.16
N GLU A 64 6.68 -2.07 6.60
CA GLU A 64 6.40 -2.73 5.30
C GLU A 64 7.22 -2.16 4.14
N HIS A 65 7.62 -0.90 4.22
CA HIS A 65 8.46 -0.24 3.23
C HIS A 65 9.96 -0.63 3.32
N ALA A 66 10.39 -1.35 4.35
CA ALA A 66 11.75 -1.91 4.36
C ALA A 66 11.89 -3.11 3.42
N TRP A 67 10.78 -3.78 3.08
CA TRP A 67 10.78 -4.94 2.20
C TRP A 67 11.42 -4.62 0.83
N PRO A 68 12.24 -5.50 0.19
CA PRO A 68 12.49 -6.91 0.52
C PRO A 68 13.53 -7.14 1.63
N GLU A 69 14.02 -6.10 2.28
CA GLU A 69 14.89 -6.23 3.45
C GLU A 69 14.02 -6.54 4.67
N ILE A 70 14.28 -7.67 5.30
CA ILE A 70 13.53 -8.15 6.47
C ILE A 70 14.15 -7.68 7.79
N THR A 71 14.67 -6.47 7.80
CA THR A 71 15.42 -5.89 8.93
C THR A 71 14.58 -5.84 10.21
N TYR A 72 13.30 -5.51 10.11
CA TYR A 72 12.41 -5.28 11.25
C TYR A 72 11.51 -6.47 11.56
N GLY A 73 11.35 -7.40 10.63
CA GLY A 73 10.55 -8.60 10.83
C GLY A 73 10.63 -9.54 9.63
N PRO A 74 10.67 -10.87 9.85
CA PRO A 74 10.82 -11.83 8.78
C PRO A 74 9.63 -11.93 7.81
N ASP A 75 8.40 -11.66 8.30
CA ASP A 75 7.16 -11.76 7.53
C ASP A 75 6.12 -10.80 8.09
N ASN A 76 5.83 -9.72 7.34
CA ASN A 76 4.87 -8.69 7.75
C ASN A 76 3.46 -9.27 7.87
N MET A 77 3.02 -10.09 6.92
CA MET A 77 1.67 -10.67 6.92
C MET A 77 1.45 -11.55 8.15
N ALA A 78 2.43 -12.38 8.50
CA ALA A 78 2.38 -13.24 9.68
C ALA A 78 2.28 -12.42 10.98
N MET A 79 2.88 -11.24 11.01
CA MET A 79 2.80 -10.33 12.16
C MET A 79 1.46 -9.60 12.21
N TYR A 80 0.90 -9.15 11.06
CA TYR A 80 -0.43 -8.55 10.98
C TYR A 80 -1.54 -9.51 11.42
N ALA A 81 -1.33 -10.82 11.29
CA ALA A 81 -2.28 -11.83 11.77
C ALA A 81 -2.61 -11.70 13.26
N TRP A 82 -1.68 -11.13 14.03
CA TRP A 82 -1.81 -10.88 15.48
C TRP A 82 -2.22 -9.45 15.81
N GLN A 83 -2.95 -8.78 14.93
CA GLN A 83 -3.58 -7.49 15.19
C GLN A 83 -5.10 -7.61 15.04
N HIS A 84 -5.85 -6.86 15.85
CA HIS A 84 -7.31 -6.75 15.72
C HIS A 84 -7.67 -5.88 14.52
N ILE A 85 -6.89 -4.83 14.31
CA ILE A 85 -6.98 -3.91 13.19
C ILE A 85 -5.58 -3.88 12.57
N PRO A 86 -5.31 -4.73 11.56
CA PRO A 86 -4.03 -4.69 10.85
C PRO A 86 -3.77 -3.31 10.26
N GLY A 87 -2.54 -2.82 10.34
CA GLY A 87 -2.22 -1.48 9.93
C GLY A 87 -0.93 -1.36 9.11
N ILE A 88 -0.86 -0.33 8.30
CA ILE A 88 0.31 0.09 7.51
C ILE A 88 0.56 1.58 7.67
N ASP A 89 1.69 2.03 7.14
CA ASP A 89 2.13 3.41 7.14
C ASP A 89 2.38 3.91 5.71
N MET A 90 1.67 4.96 5.29
CA MET A 90 1.81 5.62 3.99
C MET A 90 2.14 7.10 4.20
N LEU A 91 3.37 7.36 4.61
CA LEU A 91 3.81 8.69 5.04
C LEU A 91 3.88 9.70 3.89
N MET A 92 4.43 9.31 2.74
CA MET A 92 4.81 10.25 1.69
C MET A 92 3.79 10.29 0.54
N ASN A 93 3.62 11.47 -0.04
CA ASN A 93 2.76 11.66 -1.23
C ASN A 93 3.46 11.29 -2.55
N GLN A 94 4.75 11.05 -2.58
CA GLN A 94 5.48 10.71 -3.81
C GLN A 94 5.04 9.35 -4.35
N PHE A 95 4.41 9.36 -5.52
CA PHE A 95 3.91 8.16 -6.18
C PHE A 95 5.02 7.45 -6.95
N ASN A 96 5.31 6.20 -6.57
CA ASN A 96 6.27 5.34 -7.27
C ASN A 96 5.82 3.86 -7.19
N GLU A 97 5.38 3.30 -8.31
CA GLU A 97 4.90 1.91 -8.39
C GLU A 97 6.02 0.88 -8.62
N ASP A 98 7.21 1.34 -9.02
CA ASP A 98 8.32 0.47 -9.40
C ASP A 98 9.28 0.15 -8.24
N ASP A 99 9.26 0.97 -7.20
CA ASP A 99 10.14 0.79 -6.05
C ASP A 99 9.44 -0.01 -4.93
N PRO A 100 9.95 -1.20 -4.57
CA PRO A 100 9.39 -2.01 -3.50
C PRO A 100 9.48 -1.36 -2.11
N GLN A 101 10.28 -0.32 -1.95
CA GLN A 101 10.39 0.48 -0.72
C GLN A 101 9.62 1.79 -0.77
N ALA A 102 8.97 2.12 -1.88
CA ALA A 102 8.05 3.25 -1.91
C ALA A 102 6.93 3.06 -0.89
N GLN A 103 6.34 4.16 -0.49
CA GLN A 103 5.11 4.13 0.33
C GLN A 103 3.91 4.34 -0.59
N PHE A 104 3.66 5.55 -1.07
CA PHE A 104 2.63 5.78 -2.07
C PHE A 104 3.03 5.14 -3.41
N GLY A 105 2.19 4.24 -3.92
CA GLY A 105 2.46 3.42 -5.10
C GLY A 105 2.84 1.97 -4.78
N ASN A 106 3.20 1.67 -3.53
CA ASN A 106 3.52 0.30 -3.10
C ASN A 106 2.25 -0.54 -2.91
N ILE A 107 1.74 -1.07 -4.01
CA ILE A 107 0.53 -1.91 -4.03
C ILE A 107 0.69 -3.13 -3.13
N ARG A 108 1.85 -3.76 -3.14
CA ARG A 108 2.15 -4.96 -2.33
C ARG A 108 1.82 -4.73 -0.86
N SER A 109 2.31 -3.65 -0.25
CA SER A 109 2.13 -3.42 1.19
C SER A 109 0.66 -3.27 1.59
N VAL A 110 -0.15 -2.60 0.77
CA VAL A 110 -1.60 -2.48 1.01
C VAL A 110 -2.29 -3.83 0.80
N LYS A 111 -1.88 -4.60 -0.20
CA LYS A 111 -2.45 -5.94 -0.47
C LYS A 111 -2.07 -6.95 0.62
N GLU A 112 -0.88 -6.87 1.23
CA GLU A 112 -0.51 -7.71 2.37
C GLU A 112 -1.50 -7.54 3.53
N VAL A 113 -1.66 -6.32 4.01
CA VAL A 113 -2.54 -6.06 5.17
C VAL A 113 -4.00 -6.36 4.83
N ARG A 114 -4.45 -6.07 3.60
CA ARG A 114 -5.81 -6.40 3.15
C ARG A 114 -6.04 -7.90 3.09
N SER A 115 -5.09 -8.65 2.55
CA SER A 115 -5.19 -10.11 2.42
C SER A 115 -5.29 -10.79 3.79
N VAL A 116 -4.48 -10.35 4.75
CA VAL A 116 -4.58 -10.83 6.14
C VAL A 116 -5.95 -10.55 6.72
N ALA A 117 -6.49 -9.34 6.51
CA ALA A 117 -7.81 -8.98 7.00
C ALA A 117 -8.91 -9.84 6.36
N ASN A 118 -8.85 -10.08 5.05
CA ASN A 118 -9.77 -10.97 4.35
C ASN A 118 -9.72 -12.39 4.90
N GLN A 119 -8.52 -12.96 5.01
CA GLN A 119 -8.30 -14.34 5.43
C GLN A 119 -8.71 -14.58 6.89
N LEU A 120 -8.42 -13.63 7.79
CA LEU A 120 -8.69 -13.78 9.21
C LEU A 120 -9.98 -13.09 9.68
N GLY A 121 -10.75 -12.50 8.74
CA GLY A 121 -12.04 -11.87 9.02
C GLY A 121 -11.91 -10.60 9.87
N ARG A 122 -10.91 -9.76 9.59
CA ARG A 122 -10.81 -8.44 10.19
C ARG A 122 -11.60 -7.43 9.35
N GLU A 123 -12.44 -6.65 10.01
CA GLU A 123 -13.31 -5.69 9.31
C GLU A 123 -12.59 -4.39 8.95
N ARG A 124 -11.63 -3.98 9.80
CA ARG A 124 -10.91 -2.73 9.68
C ARG A 124 -9.45 -2.96 9.34
N ILE A 125 -8.93 -2.07 8.49
CA ILE A 125 -7.53 -1.97 8.10
C ILE A 125 -7.14 -0.52 8.25
N LEU A 126 -6.19 -0.26 9.15
CA LEU A 126 -5.71 1.08 9.42
C LEU A 126 -4.56 1.44 8.47
N CYS A 127 -4.49 2.71 8.10
CA CYS A 127 -3.28 3.32 7.57
C CYS A 127 -2.96 4.58 8.38
N GLU A 128 -1.74 4.67 8.91
CA GLU A 128 -1.14 5.95 9.24
C GLU A 128 -0.81 6.64 7.93
N THR A 129 -1.32 7.84 7.69
CA THR A 129 -1.32 8.41 6.35
C THR A 129 -0.98 9.87 6.36
N TYR A 130 -0.35 10.36 5.29
CA TYR A 130 0.05 11.73 5.00
C TYR A 130 1.25 12.27 5.76
N GLY A 131 1.86 11.53 6.69
CA GLY A 131 3.05 11.98 7.39
C GLY A 131 4.22 12.23 6.43
N ALA A 132 5.03 13.24 6.72
CA ALA A 132 6.16 13.68 5.89
C ALA A 132 5.80 14.07 4.44
N SER A 133 4.53 14.41 4.18
CA SER A 133 4.09 14.85 2.86
C SER A 133 4.53 16.28 2.54
N GLY A 134 4.65 17.15 3.54
CA GLY A 134 5.02 18.55 3.37
C GLY A 134 3.89 19.53 3.73
N TRP A 135 4.24 20.82 3.85
CA TRP A 135 3.27 21.88 4.10
C TRP A 135 2.54 22.34 2.84
N GLU A 136 3.06 22.00 1.67
CA GLU A 136 2.53 22.34 0.35
C GLU A 136 1.39 21.44 -0.10
N GLU A 137 1.06 20.40 0.65
CA GLU A 137 0.02 19.43 0.32
C GLU A 137 -1.36 20.07 0.12
N ARG A 138 -2.01 19.70 -0.98
CA ARG A 138 -3.33 20.17 -1.39
C ARG A 138 -4.41 19.11 -1.09
N PHE A 139 -5.67 19.52 -1.09
CA PHE A 139 -6.78 18.58 -0.93
C PHE A 139 -6.82 17.50 -2.02
N GLU A 140 -6.38 17.83 -3.22
CA GLU A 140 -6.30 16.86 -4.32
C GLU A 140 -5.23 15.79 -4.04
N ASP A 141 -4.11 16.15 -3.39
CA ASP A 141 -3.05 15.23 -3.01
C ASP A 141 -3.51 14.29 -1.90
N PHE A 142 -4.13 14.82 -0.84
CA PHE A 142 -4.74 14.03 0.23
C PHE A 142 -5.82 13.09 -0.32
N LYS A 143 -6.68 13.59 -1.20
CA LYS A 143 -7.74 12.78 -1.81
C LYS A 143 -7.15 11.67 -2.66
N ARG A 144 -6.18 11.97 -3.52
CA ARG A 144 -5.55 11.01 -4.42
C ARG A 144 -4.93 9.84 -3.64
N LEU A 145 -4.10 10.13 -2.65
CA LEU A 145 -3.47 9.10 -1.81
C LEU A 145 -4.52 8.32 -1.02
N GLY A 146 -5.48 9.03 -0.42
CA GLY A 146 -6.54 8.40 0.37
C GLY A 146 -7.46 7.50 -0.45
N ASP A 147 -7.87 7.92 -1.65
CA ASP A 147 -8.70 7.11 -2.56
C ASP A 147 -7.92 5.90 -3.07
N TRP A 148 -6.64 6.08 -3.44
CA TRP A 148 -5.77 5.00 -3.91
C TRP A 148 -5.60 3.90 -2.85
N GLN A 149 -5.29 4.26 -1.62
CA GLN A 149 -5.16 3.25 -0.56
C GLN A 149 -6.52 2.62 -0.21
N THR A 150 -7.63 3.36 -0.35
CA THR A 150 -8.97 2.83 -0.09
C THR A 150 -9.40 1.82 -1.15
N VAL A 151 -9.15 2.08 -2.42
CA VAL A 151 -9.47 1.13 -3.49
C VAL A 151 -8.65 -0.16 -3.38
N LEU A 152 -7.44 -0.09 -2.85
CA LEU A 152 -6.61 -1.26 -2.55
C LEU A 152 -7.02 -2.00 -1.27
N GLY A 153 -7.80 -1.35 -0.38
CA GLY A 153 -8.42 -2.03 0.75
C GLY A 153 -8.36 -1.38 2.11
N VAL A 154 -7.62 -0.26 2.27
CA VAL A 154 -7.66 0.51 3.52
C VAL A 154 -9.06 1.09 3.73
N ASN A 155 -9.58 1.00 4.95
CA ASN A 155 -10.89 1.54 5.29
C ASN A 155 -10.93 2.26 6.66
N PHE A 156 -9.76 2.52 7.22
CA PHE A 156 -9.60 3.30 8.44
C PHE A 156 -8.33 4.15 8.33
N MET A 157 -8.49 5.46 8.12
CA MET A 157 -7.38 6.38 8.01
C MET A 157 -7.09 7.05 9.34
N ASN A 158 -5.82 7.10 9.71
CA ASN A 158 -5.29 7.84 10.83
C ASN A 158 -4.23 8.81 10.30
N GLN A 159 -4.61 10.08 10.17
CA GLN A 159 -3.72 11.08 9.62
C GLN A 159 -2.54 11.35 10.55
N HIS A 160 -1.35 11.31 10.02
CA HIS A 160 -0.13 11.72 10.72
C HIS A 160 0.11 13.20 10.46
N LEU A 161 0.21 13.99 11.48
CA LEU A 161 -0.40 13.96 12.81
C LEU A 161 -0.88 15.38 13.20
N SER A 162 -1.29 15.60 14.41
CA SER A 162 -1.60 16.95 14.94
C SER A 162 -0.62 17.32 16.03
N HIS A 163 0.04 18.46 15.90
CA HIS A 163 0.89 19.03 16.94
C HIS A 163 0.10 20.03 17.79
N LEU A 164 0.33 20.05 19.11
CA LEU A 164 -0.21 21.09 19.99
C LEU A 164 0.39 22.47 19.69
N SER A 165 1.60 22.51 19.17
CA SER A 165 2.34 23.73 18.85
C SER A 165 3.38 23.42 17.78
N LEU A 166 3.57 24.35 16.86
CA LEU A 166 4.64 24.29 15.84
C LEU A 166 5.93 24.95 16.29
N ALA A 167 6.12 25.21 17.58
CA ALA A 167 7.33 25.80 18.10
C ALA A 167 8.53 24.83 17.99
N GLY A 168 9.69 25.35 17.60
CA GLY A 168 10.91 24.58 17.44
C GLY A 168 10.86 23.62 16.24
N ASP A 169 11.38 22.41 16.43
CA ASP A 169 11.53 21.43 15.36
C ASP A 169 10.22 20.78 14.89
N ARG A 170 9.12 20.97 15.62
CA ARG A 170 7.81 20.37 15.30
C ARG A 170 7.26 20.72 13.92
N LYS A 171 7.57 21.91 13.42
CA LYS A 171 7.17 22.31 12.06
C LYS A 171 7.89 21.54 10.95
N TYR A 172 8.99 20.84 11.28
CA TYR A 172 9.78 19.99 10.37
C TYR A 172 9.56 18.50 10.63
N ASP A 173 8.83 18.16 11.71
CA ASP A 173 8.57 16.78 12.10
C ASP A 173 7.35 16.26 11.36
N CYS A 174 7.60 15.65 10.21
CA CYS A 174 6.60 14.98 9.38
C CYS A 174 5.35 15.83 9.09
N PRO A 175 5.48 17.08 8.57
CA PRO A 175 4.32 17.91 8.22
C PRO A 175 3.44 17.22 7.17
N PRO A 176 2.17 17.68 7.00
CA PRO A 176 1.54 18.82 7.66
C PRO A 176 0.94 18.49 9.03
N SER A 177 0.53 19.53 9.79
CA SER A 177 -0.26 19.34 11.00
C SER A 177 -1.76 19.41 10.69
N PHE A 178 -2.50 18.35 11.03
CA PHE A 178 -3.96 18.28 10.84
C PHE A 178 -4.72 18.97 11.98
N SER A 179 -4.57 20.29 12.04
CA SER A 179 -5.14 21.17 13.05
C SER A 179 -5.24 22.61 12.53
N GLU A 180 -5.60 23.54 13.41
CA GLU A 180 -5.65 24.98 13.12
C GLU A 180 -4.31 25.60 12.65
N HIS A 181 -3.21 24.88 12.77
CA HIS A 181 -1.93 25.33 12.25
C HIS A 181 -1.87 25.32 10.71
N SER A 182 -2.74 24.55 10.06
CA SER A 182 -2.81 24.44 8.61
C SER A 182 -3.89 25.38 8.06
N PRO A 183 -3.62 26.18 7.01
CA PRO A 183 -4.54 27.19 6.50
C PRO A 183 -5.85 26.61 5.95
N TRP A 184 -5.83 25.34 5.51
CA TRP A 184 -6.98 24.63 4.96
C TRP A 184 -7.83 23.91 6.03
N TRP A 185 -7.48 23.97 7.31
CA TRP A 185 -8.11 23.17 8.37
C TRP A 185 -9.62 23.31 8.45
N SER A 186 -10.15 24.52 8.35
CA SER A 186 -11.60 24.77 8.41
C SER A 186 -12.40 24.06 7.30
N TYR A 187 -11.75 23.74 6.17
CA TYR A 187 -12.35 23.04 5.04
C TYR A 187 -12.06 21.53 5.04
N TYR A 188 -11.17 21.06 5.89
CA TYR A 188 -10.78 19.64 5.96
C TYR A 188 -11.98 18.72 6.27
N LYS A 189 -13.01 19.23 6.88
CA LYS A 189 -14.30 18.54 7.08
C LYS A 189 -14.87 17.95 5.80
N ASN A 190 -14.64 18.54 4.63
CA ASN A 190 -15.16 18.04 3.36
C ASN A 190 -14.48 16.70 2.99
N LEU A 191 -13.15 16.63 3.16
CA LEU A 191 -12.41 15.36 2.97
C LEU A 191 -12.78 14.32 4.03
N ASN A 192 -12.90 14.72 5.28
CA ASN A 192 -13.32 13.80 6.34
C ASN A 192 -14.71 13.20 6.07
N ASN A 193 -15.66 13.97 5.56
CA ASN A 193 -16.97 13.47 5.17
C ASN A 193 -16.87 12.47 4.01
N HIS A 194 -16.05 12.76 3.01
CA HIS A 194 -15.78 11.87 1.89
C HIS A 194 -15.20 10.53 2.38
N PHE A 195 -14.11 10.56 3.14
CA PHE A 195 -13.45 9.35 3.63
C PHE A 195 -14.30 8.58 4.65
N SER A 196 -15.11 9.26 5.46
CA SER A 196 -16.03 8.58 6.37
C SER A 196 -17.06 7.74 5.61
N ARG A 197 -17.62 8.27 4.52
CA ARG A 197 -18.57 7.53 3.68
C ARG A 197 -17.91 6.39 2.92
N LEU A 198 -16.72 6.62 2.36
CA LEU A 198 -15.92 5.55 1.75
C LEU A 198 -15.59 4.46 2.78
N SER A 199 -15.14 4.83 3.97
CA SER A 199 -14.83 3.90 5.05
C SER A 199 -16.01 3.00 5.40
N VAL A 200 -17.22 3.56 5.48
CA VAL A 200 -18.44 2.77 5.71
C VAL A 200 -18.68 1.81 4.54
N ALA A 201 -18.72 2.31 3.31
CA ALA A 201 -18.96 1.49 2.12
C ALA A 201 -17.95 0.36 1.96
N MET A 202 -16.68 0.64 2.27
CA MET A 202 -15.57 -0.32 2.13
C MET A 202 -15.36 -1.22 3.36
N SER A 203 -16.22 -1.10 4.40
CA SER A 203 -16.16 -1.96 5.60
C SER A 203 -17.24 -3.02 5.64
N VAL A 204 -18.35 -2.83 4.92
CA VAL A 204 -19.47 -3.77 4.90
C VAL A 204 -19.31 -4.80 3.78
N GLY A 205 -19.96 -5.96 3.93
CA GLY A 205 -19.85 -7.07 2.97
C GLY A 205 -18.45 -7.68 2.90
N GLU A 206 -18.20 -8.45 1.86
CA GLU A 206 -16.91 -9.15 1.65
C GLU A 206 -16.27 -8.73 0.34
N GLN A 207 -14.97 -8.47 0.34
CA GLN A 207 -14.23 -8.23 -0.90
C GLN A 207 -14.24 -9.46 -1.78
N ILE A 208 -14.41 -9.29 -3.09
CA ILE A 208 -14.41 -10.39 -4.05
C ILE A 208 -12.98 -10.62 -4.50
N ASN A 209 -12.37 -11.73 -4.07
CA ASN A 209 -11.04 -12.19 -4.51
C ASN A 209 -11.08 -13.71 -4.62
N ASP A 210 -10.73 -14.24 -5.78
CA ASP A 210 -10.78 -15.68 -6.08
C ASP A 210 -9.40 -16.29 -6.37
N ILE A 211 -8.36 -15.48 -6.30
CA ILE A 211 -6.97 -15.84 -6.61
C ILE A 211 -6.13 -15.66 -5.36
N LEU A 212 -5.26 -16.64 -5.05
CA LEU A 212 -4.24 -16.57 -4.02
C LEU A 212 -2.85 -16.49 -4.67
N VAL A 213 -2.10 -15.44 -4.42
CA VAL A 213 -0.71 -15.29 -4.87
C VAL A 213 0.22 -15.56 -3.70
N ILE A 214 1.01 -16.64 -3.76
CA ILE A 214 1.96 -16.96 -2.70
C ILE A 214 3.10 -15.95 -2.71
N GLU A 215 3.28 -15.23 -1.61
CA GLU A 215 4.38 -14.28 -1.49
C GLU A 215 5.73 -15.01 -1.36
N PRO A 216 6.80 -14.60 -2.08
CA PRO A 216 8.09 -15.29 -2.07
C PRO A 216 8.94 -14.98 -0.82
N THR A 217 8.31 -14.76 0.34
CA THR A 217 8.94 -14.35 1.60
C THR A 217 10.03 -15.33 2.04
N THR A 218 9.76 -16.64 1.98
CA THR A 218 10.75 -17.65 2.39
C THR A 218 11.91 -17.79 1.41
N THR A 219 11.70 -17.41 0.14
CA THR A 219 12.80 -17.23 -0.83
C THR A 219 13.65 -16.02 -0.48
N ILE A 220 13.02 -14.90 -0.11
CA ILE A 220 13.69 -13.66 0.32
C ILE A 220 14.59 -13.92 1.54
N TRP A 221 14.15 -14.71 2.51
CA TRP A 221 14.97 -15.08 3.68
C TRP A 221 16.33 -15.64 3.33
N MET A 222 16.42 -16.43 2.28
CA MET A 222 17.69 -17.05 1.86
C MET A 222 18.68 -16.03 1.30
N TYR A 223 18.19 -14.92 0.74
CA TYR A 223 19.04 -13.91 0.11
C TYR A 223 19.28 -12.68 0.97
N TYR A 224 18.56 -12.52 2.07
CA TYR A 224 18.77 -11.38 2.98
C TYR A 224 20.00 -11.59 3.87
N VAL A 225 20.85 -10.56 3.92
CA VAL A 225 22.04 -10.48 4.77
C VAL A 225 22.18 -9.07 5.31
N THR A 226 22.22 -8.92 6.62
CA THR A 226 22.18 -7.63 7.32
C THR A 226 23.28 -6.63 6.90
N TRP A 227 24.46 -7.13 6.48
CA TRP A 227 25.63 -6.29 6.26
C TRP A 227 26.03 -6.13 4.79
N ALA A 228 25.27 -6.69 3.87
CA ALA A 228 25.63 -6.65 2.47
C ALA A 228 24.40 -6.52 1.57
N SER A 229 24.43 -5.56 0.67
CA SER A 229 23.46 -5.50 -0.42
C SER A 229 23.59 -6.74 -1.30
N ARG A 230 22.47 -7.40 -1.57
CA ARG A 230 22.38 -8.59 -2.40
C ARG A 230 21.57 -8.27 -3.65
N PRO A 231 22.18 -8.19 -4.84
CA PRO A 231 21.44 -7.92 -6.07
C PRO A 231 20.28 -8.89 -6.30
N GLN A 232 20.42 -10.16 -5.91
CA GLN A 232 19.38 -11.16 -6.05
C GLN A 232 18.16 -10.87 -5.16
N LEU A 233 18.36 -10.39 -3.93
CA LEU A 233 17.28 -9.98 -3.04
C LEU A 233 16.42 -8.89 -3.69
N TRP A 234 17.07 -7.84 -4.18
CA TRP A 234 16.41 -6.72 -4.84
C TRP A 234 15.75 -7.11 -6.16
N ASN A 235 16.34 -8.07 -6.89
CA ASN A 235 15.73 -8.60 -8.11
C ASN A 235 14.41 -9.32 -7.79
N ILE A 236 14.40 -10.15 -6.75
CA ILE A 236 13.16 -10.82 -6.27
C ILE A 236 12.13 -9.77 -5.84
N GLY A 237 12.56 -8.78 -5.05
CA GLY A 237 11.69 -7.72 -4.55
C GLY A 237 11.03 -6.93 -5.68
N ARG A 238 11.81 -6.39 -6.60
CA ARG A 238 11.29 -5.65 -7.76
C ARG A 238 10.41 -6.51 -8.68
N SER A 239 10.80 -7.75 -8.91
CA SER A 239 10.02 -8.68 -9.72
C SER A 239 8.64 -8.94 -9.11
N PHE A 240 8.56 -9.14 -7.80
CA PHE A 240 7.29 -9.36 -7.11
C PHE A 240 6.44 -8.09 -7.06
N GLN A 241 7.03 -6.94 -6.75
CA GLN A 241 6.33 -5.65 -6.80
C GLN A 241 5.72 -5.40 -8.18
N HIS A 242 6.50 -5.56 -9.24
CA HIS A 242 6.02 -5.42 -10.62
C HIS A 242 4.90 -6.42 -10.94
N PHE A 243 5.03 -7.66 -10.47
CA PHE A 243 4.04 -8.70 -10.70
C PHE A 243 2.68 -8.36 -10.08
N VAL A 244 2.65 -7.93 -8.81
CA VAL A 244 1.40 -7.56 -8.13
C VAL A 244 0.82 -6.26 -8.68
N THR A 245 1.66 -5.29 -9.05
CA THR A 245 1.25 -4.06 -9.72
C THR A 245 0.58 -4.37 -11.07
N THR A 246 1.14 -5.29 -11.83
CA THR A 246 0.57 -5.74 -13.12
C THR A 246 -0.79 -6.42 -12.91
N LEU A 247 -0.92 -7.31 -11.94
CA LEU A 247 -2.21 -7.92 -11.61
C LEU A 247 -3.28 -6.87 -11.29
N GLU A 248 -2.95 -5.87 -10.50
CA GLU A 248 -3.88 -4.82 -10.11
C GLU A 248 -4.30 -3.95 -11.31
N LYS A 249 -3.35 -3.53 -12.14
CA LYS A 249 -3.61 -2.72 -13.34
C LYS A 249 -4.47 -3.43 -14.40
N TYR A 250 -4.38 -4.75 -14.45
CA TYR A 250 -5.24 -5.59 -15.30
C TYR A 250 -6.50 -6.08 -14.59
N GLN A 251 -6.89 -5.47 -13.49
CA GLN A 251 -8.10 -5.69 -12.72
C GLN A 251 -8.30 -7.15 -12.26
N SER A 252 -7.22 -7.85 -11.94
CA SER A 252 -7.29 -9.16 -11.32
C SER A 252 -7.69 -9.04 -9.84
N GLU A 253 -8.55 -9.95 -9.37
CA GLU A 253 -9.07 -9.96 -8.00
C GLU A 253 -8.36 -11.04 -7.18
N TYR A 254 -7.38 -10.63 -6.38
CA TYR A 254 -6.49 -11.54 -5.66
C TYR A 254 -6.21 -11.11 -4.22
N ASP A 255 -5.86 -12.09 -3.39
CA ASP A 255 -5.20 -11.91 -2.10
C ASP A 255 -3.76 -12.45 -2.17
N LEU A 256 -2.88 -11.89 -1.35
CA LEU A 256 -1.55 -12.44 -1.10
C LEU A 256 -1.61 -13.55 -0.05
N GLY A 257 -0.66 -14.48 -0.09
CA GLY A 257 -0.57 -15.60 0.83
C GLY A 257 0.78 -15.67 1.52
N SER A 258 0.80 -15.43 2.84
CA SER A 258 1.95 -15.77 3.69
C SER A 258 1.97 -17.26 3.96
N GLU A 259 3.11 -17.90 3.80
CA GLU A 259 3.27 -19.33 4.08
C GLU A 259 3.06 -19.65 5.58
N GLN A 260 3.32 -18.71 6.48
CA GLN A 260 3.02 -18.86 7.90
C GLN A 260 1.51 -18.89 8.15
N ILE A 261 0.75 -17.95 7.56
CA ILE A 261 -0.72 -17.94 7.69
C ILE A 261 -1.33 -19.18 7.04
N ILE A 262 -0.80 -19.60 5.90
CA ILE A 262 -1.21 -20.85 5.23
C ILE A 262 -0.92 -22.06 6.10
N SER A 263 0.23 -22.11 6.77
CA SER A 263 0.56 -23.19 7.70
C SER A 263 -0.44 -23.31 8.85
N ASP A 264 -0.84 -22.16 9.40
CA ASP A 264 -1.70 -22.11 10.59
C ASP A 264 -3.20 -22.27 10.25
N ASN A 265 -3.64 -21.77 9.09
CA ASN A 265 -5.05 -21.64 8.74
C ASN A 265 -5.41 -22.27 7.37
N GLY A 266 -4.45 -22.90 6.70
CA GLY A 266 -4.63 -23.46 5.37
C GLY A 266 -5.25 -24.86 5.39
N SER A 267 -6.18 -25.10 4.45
CA SER A 267 -6.79 -26.41 4.18
C SER A 267 -7.31 -26.46 2.74
N ILE A 268 -7.65 -27.65 2.27
CA ILE A 268 -8.32 -27.84 1.00
C ILE A 268 -9.79 -28.21 1.26
N CYS A 269 -10.70 -27.46 0.66
CA CYS A 269 -12.14 -27.68 0.74
C CYS A 269 -12.67 -27.92 -0.68
N HIS A 270 -13.07 -29.14 -0.99
CA HIS A 270 -13.42 -29.57 -2.36
C HIS A 270 -12.24 -29.26 -3.32
N ASN A 271 -12.47 -28.43 -4.33
CA ASN A 271 -11.45 -27.97 -5.28
C ASN A 271 -11.02 -26.50 -5.01
N ARG A 272 -11.14 -26.02 -3.76
CA ARG A 272 -10.78 -24.67 -3.33
C ARG A 272 -9.62 -24.72 -2.35
N PHE A 273 -8.67 -23.80 -2.51
CA PHE A 273 -7.61 -23.56 -1.55
C PHE A 273 -8.12 -22.59 -0.48
N LYS A 274 -8.28 -23.07 0.74
CA LYS A 274 -8.84 -22.29 1.84
C LYS A 274 -7.73 -21.76 2.72
N VAL A 275 -7.80 -20.45 3.07
CA VAL A 275 -6.97 -19.83 4.10
C VAL A 275 -7.89 -19.06 5.03
N GLY A 276 -8.01 -19.51 6.27
CA GLY A 276 -8.92 -18.94 7.25
C GLY A 276 -10.38 -18.93 6.75
N ARG A 277 -10.95 -17.75 6.50
CA ARG A 277 -12.32 -17.57 5.98
C ARG A 277 -12.40 -17.56 4.46
N ARG A 278 -11.28 -17.41 3.74
CA ARG A 278 -11.25 -17.23 2.29
C ARG A 278 -11.00 -18.54 1.56
N GLU A 279 -11.62 -18.66 0.39
CA GLU A 279 -11.50 -19.82 -0.49
C GLU A 279 -11.16 -19.34 -1.90
N TYR A 280 -10.10 -19.92 -2.49
CA TYR A 280 -9.54 -19.52 -3.77
C TYR A 280 -9.65 -20.65 -4.79
N SER A 281 -10.04 -20.32 -6.02
CA SER A 281 -10.09 -21.29 -7.13
C SER A 281 -8.74 -21.44 -7.83
N THR A 282 -7.88 -20.44 -7.71
CA THR A 282 -6.60 -20.39 -8.37
C THR A 282 -5.50 -20.00 -7.38
N VAL A 283 -4.38 -20.72 -7.42
CA VAL A 283 -3.15 -20.37 -6.68
C VAL A 283 -2.07 -20.00 -7.69
N ILE A 284 -1.38 -18.89 -7.44
CA ILE A 284 -0.29 -18.39 -8.27
C ILE A 284 1.05 -18.53 -7.53
N ILE A 285 2.04 -19.09 -8.22
CA ILE A 285 3.44 -19.04 -7.82
C ILE A 285 4.14 -17.97 -8.67
N PRO A 286 4.53 -16.83 -8.07
CA PRO A 286 5.09 -15.71 -8.80
C PRO A 286 6.51 -16.01 -9.32
N PRO A 287 7.04 -15.14 -10.23
CA PRO A 287 8.41 -15.29 -10.73
C PRO A 287 9.44 -15.32 -9.61
N LEU A 288 10.58 -15.98 -9.85
CA LEU A 288 11.72 -16.07 -8.95
C LEU A 288 11.45 -16.75 -7.59
N THR A 289 10.31 -17.41 -7.43
CA THR A 289 10.05 -18.24 -6.24
C THR A 289 10.91 -19.50 -6.31
N GLU A 290 11.87 -19.63 -5.41
CA GLU A 290 12.76 -20.81 -5.34
C GLU A 290 12.33 -21.80 -4.25
N ASN A 291 11.76 -21.32 -3.16
CA ASN A 291 11.38 -22.11 -1.99
C ASN A 291 9.88 -22.08 -1.75
N LEU A 292 9.35 -23.20 -1.31
CA LEU A 292 8.06 -23.29 -0.61
C LEU A 292 8.27 -24.08 0.67
N ASN A 293 7.59 -23.65 1.75
CA ASN A 293 7.58 -24.42 2.98
C ASN A 293 6.80 -25.73 2.78
N LYS A 294 7.22 -26.74 3.50
CA LYS A 294 6.66 -28.10 3.36
C LYS A 294 5.14 -28.12 3.46
N ARG A 295 4.54 -27.39 4.40
CA ARG A 295 3.09 -27.36 4.57
C ARG A 295 2.37 -26.76 3.36
N THR A 296 2.88 -25.65 2.81
CA THR A 296 2.37 -25.04 1.58
C THR A 296 2.46 -26.01 0.41
N PHE A 297 3.60 -26.68 0.26
CA PHE A 297 3.79 -27.66 -0.81
C PHE A 297 2.84 -28.87 -0.68
N ASP A 298 2.63 -29.38 0.54
CA ASP A 298 1.70 -30.48 0.77
C ASP A 298 0.26 -30.07 0.42
N LEU A 299 -0.18 -28.87 0.82
CA LEU A 299 -1.49 -28.33 0.47
C LEU A 299 -1.64 -28.11 -1.05
N LEU A 300 -0.61 -27.67 -1.75
CA LEU A 300 -0.63 -27.56 -3.21
C LEU A 300 -0.82 -28.90 -3.89
N LYS A 301 -0.18 -29.98 -3.39
CA LYS A 301 -0.39 -31.34 -3.89
C LYS A 301 -1.84 -31.81 -3.71
N GLU A 302 -2.40 -31.58 -2.52
CA GLU A 302 -3.80 -31.87 -2.21
C GLU A 302 -4.74 -31.06 -3.10
N PHE A 303 -4.50 -29.77 -3.27
CA PHE A 303 -5.30 -28.85 -4.09
C PHE A 303 -5.34 -29.28 -5.55
N VAL A 304 -4.19 -29.56 -6.15
CA VAL A 304 -4.09 -30.05 -7.54
C VAL A 304 -4.77 -31.41 -7.71
N LYS A 305 -4.62 -32.31 -6.72
CA LYS A 305 -5.30 -33.62 -6.72
C LYS A 305 -6.82 -33.46 -6.65
N ALA A 306 -7.32 -32.44 -5.95
CA ALA A 306 -8.75 -32.13 -5.86
C ALA A 306 -9.29 -31.38 -7.10
N GLY A 307 -8.47 -31.13 -8.13
CA GLY A 307 -8.85 -30.41 -9.35
C GLY A 307 -8.69 -28.90 -9.27
N GLY A 308 -8.00 -28.39 -8.26
CA GLY A 308 -7.68 -26.98 -8.13
C GLY A 308 -6.66 -26.51 -9.18
N LYS A 309 -6.68 -25.22 -9.48
CA LYS A 309 -5.88 -24.60 -10.55
C LYS A 309 -4.64 -23.93 -9.98
N VAL A 310 -3.48 -24.33 -10.45
CA VAL A 310 -2.21 -23.66 -10.14
C VAL A 310 -1.63 -23.03 -11.40
N LEU A 311 -1.32 -21.73 -11.32
CA LEU A 311 -0.62 -20.99 -12.37
C LEU A 311 0.77 -20.63 -11.83
N SER A 312 1.81 -21.10 -12.52
CA SER A 312 3.19 -20.97 -12.03
C SER A 312 4.07 -20.23 -13.01
N PHE A 313 4.75 -19.20 -12.51
CA PHE A 313 5.76 -18.41 -13.23
C PHE A 313 7.19 -18.79 -12.82
N ALA A 314 7.33 -19.74 -11.91
CA ALA A 314 8.60 -20.29 -11.47
C ALA A 314 8.48 -21.81 -11.28
N ILE A 315 9.60 -22.50 -11.25
CA ILE A 315 9.70 -23.89 -10.81
C ILE A 315 10.50 -23.89 -9.52
N PRO A 316 9.84 -23.94 -8.35
CA PRO A 316 10.54 -24.03 -7.07
C PRO A 316 11.43 -25.28 -7.03
N THR A 317 12.60 -25.14 -6.43
CA THR A 317 13.58 -26.22 -6.32
C THR A 317 13.86 -26.65 -4.89
N LEU A 318 13.37 -25.85 -3.93
CA LEU A 318 13.62 -26.03 -2.51
C LEU A 318 12.32 -26.23 -1.74
N VAL A 319 12.42 -27.03 -0.69
CA VAL A 319 11.40 -27.14 0.38
C VAL A 319 12.12 -26.91 1.71
N ASP A 320 11.63 -25.95 2.51
CA ASP A 320 12.27 -25.54 3.77
C ASP A 320 13.77 -25.25 3.61
N GLY A 321 14.15 -24.54 2.53
CA GLY A 321 15.53 -24.20 2.21
C GLY A 321 16.42 -25.34 1.69
N CYS A 322 15.89 -26.56 1.57
CA CYS A 322 16.61 -27.75 1.12
C CYS A 322 16.23 -28.14 -0.31
N GLU A 323 17.21 -28.58 -1.11
CA GLU A 323 16.95 -29.13 -2.45
C GLU A 323 15.96 -30.30 -2.38
N ASN A 324 14.94 -30.26 -3.22
CA ASN A 324 13.88 -31.25 -3.21
C ASN A 324 13.48 -31.66 -4.64
N LYS A 325 13.77 -32.90 -5.00
CA LYS A 325 13.46 -33.47 -6.33
C LYS A 325 11.96 -33.68 -6.55
N GLU A 326 11.18 -33.88 -5.48
CA GLU A 326 9.72 -34.07 -5.56
C GLU A 326 9.04 -32.78 -6.02
N ILE A 327 9.40 -31.62 -5.46
CA ILE A 327 8.79 -30.34 -5.85
C ILE A 327 9.13 -30.01 -7.31
N VAL A 328 10.38 -30.22 -7.74
CA VAL A 328 10.77 -30.03 -9.14
C VAL A 328 9.94 -30.92 -10.07
N SER A 329 9.83 -32.21 -9.73
CA SER A 329 9.03 -33.17 -10.51
C SER A 329 7.56 -32.81 -10.54
N PHE A 330 7.01 -32.33 -9.41
CA PHE A 330 5.62 -31.91 -9.29
C PHE A 330 5.31 -30.73 -10.22
N PHE A 331 6.13 -29.69 -10.21
CA PHE A 331 5.91 -28.53 -11.08
C PHE A 331 6.21 -28.83 -12.55
N GLN A 332 7.23 -29.64 -12.87
CA GLN A 332 7.58 -29.92 -14.25
C GLN A 332 6.64 -30.90 -14.95
N LYS A 333 6.24 -31.98 -14.27
CA LYS A 333 5.53 -33.09 -14.87
C LYS A 333 4.02 -33.08 -14.72
N ASN A 334 3.49 -32.29 -13.76
CA ASN A 334 2.06 -32.23 -13.53
C ASN A 334 1.38 -31.38 -14.60
N LYS A 335 0.52 -32.01 -15.41
CA LYS A 335 -0.22 -31.35 -16.49
C LYS A 335 -1.32 -30.41 -16.01
N SER A 336 -1.75 -30.53 -14.76
CA SER A 336 -2.76 -29.65 -14.14
C SER A 336 -2.17 -28.32 -13.70
N ILE A 337 -0.84 -28.19 -13.66
CA ILE A 337 -0.14 -26.93 -13.39
C ILE A 337 0.09 -26.20 -14.71
N ILE A 338 -0.50 -25.03 -14.83
CA ILE A 338 -0.28 -24.12 -15.95
C ILE A 338 1.04 -23.39 -15.72
N LYS A 339 1.94 -23.45 -16.69
CA LYS A 339 3.27 -22.82 -16.61
C LYS A 339 3.36 -21.71 -17.63
N GLU A 340 3.61 -20.50 -17.14
CA GLU A 340 3.82 -19.33 -17.97
C GLU A 340 5.17 -18.68 -17.63
N LYS A 341 5.76 -17.97 -18.57
CA LYS A 341 7.05 -17.31 -18.38
C LYS A 341 6.89 -15.91 -17.81
N GLU A 342 5.87 -15.21 -18.29
CA GLU A 342 5.60 -13.81 -18.00
C GLU A 342 4.10 -13.57 -17.83
N LEU A 343 3.75 -12.59 -17.02
CA LEU A 343 2.39 -12.15 -16.83
C LEU A 343 2.02 -11.15 -17.95
N THR A 344 1.40 -11.66 -19.01
CA THR A 344 0.94 -10.87 -20.15
C THR A 344 -0.57 -10.67 -20.10
N GLN A 345 -1.08 -9.69 -20.85
CA GLN A 345 -2.52 -9.48 -21.01
C GLN A 345 -3.24 -10.77 -21.43
N GLU A 346 -2.67 -11.53 -22.38
CA GLU A 346 -3.25 -12.79 -22.84
C GLU A 346 -3.38 -13.83 -21.72
N VAL A 347 -2.37 -13.95 -20.86
CA VAL A 347 -2.39 -14.84 -19.69
C VAL A 347 -3.47 -14.41 -18.70
N ILE A 348 -3.59 -13.11 -18.46
CA ILE A 348 -4.59 -12.55 -17.56
C ILE A 348 -5.99 -12.78 -18.10
N ASP A 349 -6.26 -12.43 -19.35
CA ASP A 349 -7.57 -12.62 -20.00
C ASP A 349 -8.02 -14.07 -19.99
N LYS A 350 -7.07 -14.99 -20.18
CA LYS A 350 -7.37 -16.42 -20.26
C LYS A 350 -7.58 -17.08 -18.90
N TYR A 351 -6.89 -16.64 -17.86
CA TYR A 351 -6.79 -17.40 -16.62
C TYR A 351 -7.23 -16.65 -15.37
N LEU A 352 -7.17 -15.32 -15.34
CA LEU A 352 -7.22 -14.54 -14.11
C LEU A 352 -8.38 -13.55 -14.03
N LEU A 353 -9.00 -13.18 -15.15
CA LEU A 353 -10.14 -12.25 -15.11
C LEU A 353 -11.37 -12.91 -14.51
N PRO A 354 -12.14 -12.19 -13.69
CA PRO A 354 -13.44 -12.61 -13.21
C PRO A 354 -14.39 -12.90 -14.37
N LYS A 355 -15.25 -13.90 -14.22
CA LYS A 355 -16.23 -14.26 -15.27
C LYS A 355 -17.43 -13.33 -15.29
N ASP A 356 -17.76 -12.78 -14.14
CA ASP A 356 -18.96 -11.99 -13.85
C ASP A 356 -18.70 -10.47 -13.82
N PHE A 357 -17.46 -10.05 -14.05
CA PHE A 357 -17.06 -8.64 -14.04
C PHE A 357 -16.06 -8.33 -15.15
N ARG A 358 -16.26 -7.21 -15.83
CA ARG A 358 -15.36 -6.73 -16.88
C ARG A 358 -15.27 -5.20 -16.86
N ILE A 359 -14.07 -4.68 -17.00
CA ILE A 359 -13.83 -3.29 -17.41
C ILE A 359 -13.39 -3.33 -18.87
N ILE A 360 -14.20 -2.71 -19.73
CA ILE A 360 -14.07 -2.78 -21.19
C ILE A 360 -13.61 -1.42 -21.70
N SER A 361 -12.69 -1.42 -22.65
CA SER A 361 -12.20 -0.20 -23.33
C SER A 361 -11.69 0.86 -22.36
N ASN A 362 -11.01 0.44 -21.29
CA ASN A 362 -10.32 1.39 -20.39
C ASN A 362 -9.28 2.19 -21.17
N GLN A 363 -9.40 3.52 -21.14
CA GLN A 363 -8.54 4.45 -21.85
C GLN A 363 -8.13 5.59 -20.92
N GLY A 364 -6.84 5.93 -20.97
CA GLY A 364 -6.26 7.02 -20.19
C GLY A 364 -6.23 6.78 -18.69
N GLY A 365 -5.54 7.65 -17.97
CA GLY A 365 -5.43 7.63 -16.54
C GLY A 365 -4.74 6.38 -15.97
N ASN A 366 -4.87 6.21 -14.66
CA ASN A 366 -4.36 5.05 -13.91
C ASN A 366 -5.49 4.48 -13.03
N LEU A 367 -6.27 3.57 -13.61
CA LEU A 367 -7.50 3.04 -13.03
C LEU A 367 -7.24 1.86 -12.10
N PHE A 368 -7.83 1.93 -10.91
CA PHE A 368 -7.95 0.86 -9.92
C PHE A 368 -9.42 0.55 -9.64
N HIS A 369 -9.72 -0.68 -9.22
CA HIS A 369 -11.07 -1.07 -8.83
C HIS A 369 -11.09 -1.91 -7.55
N HIS A 370 -12.23 -1.89 -6.87
CA HIS A 370 -12.51 -2.75 -5.71
C HIS A 370 -13.99 -3.13 -5.71
N ARG A 371 -14.28 -4.42 -5.62
CA ARG A 371 -15.65 -4.93 -5.49
C ARG A 371 -15.90 -5.56 -4.13
N ARG A 372 -17.10 -5.33 -3.62
CA ARG A 372 -17.53 -5.95 -2.38
C ARG A 372 -18.93 -6.53 -2.55
N LYS A 373 -19.06 -7.82 -2.23
CA LYS A 373 -20.36 -8.53 -2.22
C LYS A 373 -21.17 -8.13 -1.01
N MET A 374 -22.41 -7.78 -1.24
CA MET A 374 -23.44 -7.48 -0.24
C MET A 374 -24.54 -8.54 -0.27
N LEU A 375 -25.56 -8.40 0.59
CA LEU A 375 -26.69 -9.32 0.63
C LEU A 375 -27.60 -9.29 -0.61
N ASP A 376 -27.67 -8.14 -1.28
CA ASP A 376 -28.61 -7.86 -2.38
C ASP A 376 -27.96 -7.16 -3.57
N GLY A 377 -26.63 -7.15 -3.62
CA GLY A 377 -25.88 -6.52 -4.70
C GLY A 377 -24.39 -6.46 -4.46
N GLU A 378 -23.75 -5.51 -5.11
CA GLU A 378 -22.31 -5.26 -5.01
C GLU A 378 -22.01 -3.77 -4.93
N VAL A 379 -21.05 -3.41 -4.08
CA VAL A 379 -20.37 -2.10 -4.15
C VAL A 379 -19.20 -2.21 -5.11
N VAL A 380 -19.07 -1.25 -6.02
CA VAL A 380 -17.92 -1.11 -6.94
C VAL A 380 -17.33 0.28 -6.73
N LEU A 381 -16.06 0.32 -6.35
CA LEU A 381 -15.27 1.55 -6.28
C LEU A 381 -14.26 1.54 -7.43
N LEU A 382 -14.27 2.61 -8.23
CA LEU A 382 -13.29 2.91 -9.25
C LEU A 382 -12.52 4.16 -8.85
N VAL A 383 -11.20 4.13 -8.98
CA VAL A 383 -10.31 5.26 -8.64
C VAL A 383 -9.32 5.48 -9.78
N ASN A 384 -9.21 6.71 -10.23
CA ASN A 384 -8.16 7.16 -11.14
C ASN A 384 -7.08 7.90 -10.34
N SER A 385 -5.92 7.30 -10.17
CA SER A 385 -4.81 7.91 -9.42
C SER A 385 -3.89 8.80 -10.27
N ASP A 386 -4.13 8.91 -11.58
CA ASP A 386 -3.43 9.85 -12.43
C ASP A 386 -3.87 11.29 -12.15
N LEU A 387 -2.95 12.26 -12.19
CA LEU A 387 -3.23 13.69 -11.97
C LEU A 387 -3.43 14.48 -13.26
N ASN A 388 -3.16 13.91 -14.42
CA ASN A 388 -3.15 14.63 -15.69
C ASN A 388 -4.23 14.13 -16.65
N GLU A 389 -4.52 12.82 -16.63
CA GLU A 389 -5.41 12.18 -17.59
C GLU A 389 -6.67 11.61 -16.93
N SER A 390 -7.82 11.82 -17.57
CA SER A 390 -9.07 11.14 -17.21
C SER A 390 -9.03 9.68 -17.62
N SER A 391 -9.65 8.82 -16.82
CA SER A 391 -9.89 7.43 -17.17
C SER A 391 -11.32 7.23 -17.64
N LYS A 392 -11.51 6.61 -18.80
CA LYS A 392 -12.82 6.39 -19.44
C LYS A 392 -12.96 4.94 -19.88
N GLY A 393 -14.17 4.41 -19.78
CA GLY A 393 -14.47 3.06 -20.22
C GLY A 393 -15.88 2.64 -19.85
N MET A 394 -16.10 1.32 -19.86
CA MET A 394 -17.38 0.71 -19.53
C MET A 394 -17.18 -0.41 -18.53
N VAL A 395 -18.02 -0.49 -17.52
CA VAL A 395 -18.11 -1.62 -16.61
C VAL A 395 -19.29 -2.51 -17.01
N GLN A 396 -19.06 -3.82 -17.01
CA GLN A 396 -20.10 -4.84 -17.18
C GLN A 396 -20.01 -5.84 -16.03
N LEU A 397 -21.15 -6.07 -15.35
CA LEU A 397 -21.26 -7.08 -14.29
C LEU A 397 -22.70 -7.59 -14.17
N ALA A 398 -22.91 -8.64 -13.38
CA ALA A 398 -24.24 -9.14 -13.07
C ALA A 398 -25.02 -8.11 -12.25
N GLY A 399 -26.30 -7.88 -12.61
CA GLY A 399 -27.15 -6.92 -11.90
C GLY A 399 -28.31 -6.40 -12.72
N THR A 400 -29.15 -5.60 -12.08
CA THR A 400 -30.41 -5.08 -12.64
C THR A 400 -30.54 -3.57 -12.62
N GLY A 401 -29.68 -2.86 -11.88
CA GLY A 401 -29.69 -1.41 -11.79
C GLY A 401 -28.46 -0.88 -11.04
N VAL A 402 -28.12 0.39 -11.27
CA VAL A 402 -26.93 1.05 -10.70
C VAL A 402 -27.32 2.37 -10.08
N VAL A 403 -26.80 2.64 -8.88
CA VAL A 403 -26.87 3.96 -8.24
C VAL A 403 -25.47 4.44 -7.89
N GLU A 404 -25.23 5.74 -8.01
CA GLU A 404 -24.04 6.39 -7.48
C GLU A 404 -24.23 6.70 -6.00
N LEU A 405 -23.25 6.34 -5.20
CA LEU A 405 -23.10 6.74 -3.82
C LEU A 405 -22.16 7.94 -3.74
N ASN A 406 -22.69 9.16 -3.89
CA ASN A 406 -21.87 10.35 -3.94
C ASN A 406 -21.26 10.67 -2.58
N THR A 407 -19.96 10.46 -2.45
CA THR A 407 -19.25 10.54 -1.18
C THR A 407 -19.09 11.96 -0.63
N PHE A 408 -19.12 12.99 -1.47
CA PHE A 408 -19.06 14.39 -1.01
C PHE A 408 -20.41 14.88 -0.51
N SER A 409 -21.47 14.66 -1.25
CA SER A 409 -22.82 15.14 -0.87
C SER A 409 -23.56 14.18 0.06
N GLY A 410 -23.20 12.90 0.04
CA GLY A 410 -23.94 11.82 0.73
C GLY A 410 -25.26 11.43 0.03
N LYS A 411 -25.51 11.93 -1.19
CA LYS A 411 -26.70 11.57 -1.96
C LYS A 411 -26.53 10.24 -2.65
N VAL A 412 -27.63 9.51 -2.81
CA VAL A 412 -27.75 8.32 -3.64
C VAL A 412 -28.59 8.71 -4.84
N VAL A 413 -28.04 8.53 -6.04
CA VAL A 413 -28.71 8.91 -7.29
C VAL A 413 -28.61 7.78 -8.30
N ASP A 414 -29.63 7.64 -9.15
CA ASP A 414 -29.58 6.65 -10.25
C ASP A 414 -28.41 6.96 -11.17
N TYR A 415 -27.64 5.93 -11.49
CA TYR A 415 -26.51 6.07 -12.40
C TYR A 415 -26.94 5.54 -13.80
N PRO A 416 -26.63 6.28 -14.89
CA PRO A 416 -26.98 5.85 -16.23
C PRO A 416 -26.43 4.47 -16.54
N ASN A 417 -27.32 3.55 -16.90
CA ASN A 417 -26.94 2.17 -17.22
C ASN A 417 -27.87 1.58 -18.28
N SER A 418 -27.40 0.53 -18.94
CA SER A 418 -28.20 -0.35 -19.79
C SER A 418 -28.12 -1.76 -19.24
N HIS A 419 -29.20 -2.49 -19.32
CA HIS A 419 -29.23 -3.88 -18.90
C HIS A 419 -29.77 -4.79 -19.99
N SER A 420 -29.29 -6.01 -20.03
CA SER A 420 -29.81 -7.09 -20.87
C SER A 420 -29.74 -8.40 -20.10
N CYS A 421 -30.89 -9.05 -19.96
CA CYS A 421 -31.03 -10.25 -19.14
C CYS A 421 -30.60 -10.02 -17.68
N GLU A 422 -29.46 -10.60 -17.27
CA GLU A 422 -28.96 -10.58 -15.90
C GLU A 422 -27.70 -9.69 -15.74
N ASN A 423 -27.31 -8.95 -16.79
CA ASN A 423 -26.13 -8.11 -16.77
C ASN A 423 -26.49 -6.64 -16.93
N VAL A 424 -25.80 -5.80 -16.18
CA VAL A 424 -25.83 -4.34 -16.29
C VAL A 424 -24.53 -3.84 -16.89
N LYS A 425 -24.64 -2.78 -17.70
CA LYS A 425 -23.50 -2.05 -18.29
C LYS A 425 -23.66 -0.57 -17.98
N PHE A 426 -22.57 0.07 -17.58
CA PHE A 426 -22.53 1.52 -17.41
C PHE A 426 -21.18 2.08 -17.85
N ASP A 427 -21.23 3.24 -18.46
CA ASP A 427 -20.03 3.98 -18.83
C ASP A 427 -19.50 4.76 -17.63
N TYR A 428 -18.18 4.95 -17.57
CA TYR A 428 -17.55 5.81 -16.59
C TYR A 428 -16.59 6.78 -17.28
N GLU A 429 -16.52 7.98 -16.73
CA GLU A 429 -15.49 8.97 -17.01
C GLU A 429 -15.04 9.58 -15.68
N ILE A 430 -13.83 9.23 -15.27
CA ILE A 430 -13.26 9.63 -13.97
C ILE A 430 -12.15 10.63 -14.23
N SER A 431 -12.33 11.85 -13.75
CA SER A 431 -11.33 12.92 -13.86
C SER A 431 -9.99 12.55 -13.18
N PRO A 432 -8.90 13.27 -13.47
CA PRO A 432 -7.65 13.14 -12.74
C PRO A 432 -7.87 13.22 -11.22
N GLY A 433 -7.23 12.31 -10.45
CA GLY A 433 -7.43 12.20 -8.99
C GLY A 433 -8.87 11.89 -8.55
N GLY A 434 -9.73 11.48 -9.48
CA GLY A 434 -11.15 11.24 -9.25
C GLY A 434 -11.47 9.82 -8.81
N HIS A 435 -12.75 9.61 -8.47
CA HIS A 435 -13.29 8.30 -8.13
C HIS A 435 -14.76 8.20 -8.54
N LEU A 436 -15.26 6.98 -8.62
CA LEU A 436 -16.68 6.66 -8.77
C LEU A 436 -17.03 5.51 -7.82
N LEU A 437 -17.98 5.73 -6.92
CA LEU A 437 -18.51 4.70 -6.04
C LEU A 437 -19.95 4.41 -6.44
N VAL A 438 -20.23 3.16 -6.85
CA VAL A 438 -21.57 2.73 -7.23
C VAL A 438 -22.00 1.52 -6.43
N TYR A 439 -23.32 1.38 -6.32
CA TYR A 439 -23.97 0.16 -5.85
C TYR A 439 -24.75 -0.46 -7.01
N VAL A 440 -24.52 -1.75 -7.25
CA VAL A 440 -25.18 -2.53 -8.30
C VAL A 440 -26.13 -3.53 -7.65
N PHE A 441 -27.41 -3.45 -7.97
CA PHE A 441 -28.45 -4.32 -7.42
C PHE A 441 -28.53 -5.66 -8.16
N GLU A 442 -28.68 -6.76 -7.42
CA GLU A 442 -28.95 -8.09 -8.00
C GLU A 442 -30.44 -8.29 -8.34
N LYS A 443 -31.33 -7.63 -7.59
CA LYS A 443 -32.78 -7.72 -7.78
C LYS A 443 -33.31 -6.40 -8.34
N GLU A 444 -34.49 -6.45 -8.93
CA GLU A 444 -35.13 -5.29 -9.52
C GLU A 444 -35.16 -4.11 -8.53
N HIS A 445 -34.50 -3.02 -8.93
CA HIS A 445 -34.47 -1.78 -8.21
C HIS A 445 -35.49 -0.81 -8.80
N ARG A 446 -36.36 -0.26 -7.97
CA ARG A 446 -37.25 0.83 -8.38
C ARG A 446 -36.51 2.15 -8.20
N SER A 447 -36.25 2.83 -9.31
CA SER A 447 -35.65 4.16 -9.33
C SER A 447 -36.43 5.13 -8.44
N HIS A 448 -35.72 5.89 -7.63
CA HIS A 448 -36.32 6.86 -6.72
C HIS A 448 -35.89 8.31 -6.97
N GLN A 449 -34.89 8.57 -7.77
CA GLN A 449 -34.46 9.94 -8.11
C GLN A 449 -33.88 9.98 -9.54
N SER A 450 -34.24 11.02 -10.29
CA SER A 450 -33.65 11.26 -11.60
C SER A 450 -32.15 11.47 -11.50
N SER A 451 -31.41 10.87 -12.45
CA SER A 451 -29.99 11.16 -12.65
C SER A 451 -29.74 12.67 -12.63
N PRO A 452 -28.65 13.12 -12.03
CA PRO A 452 -28.29 14.53 -12.16
C PRO A 452 -28.16 14.85 -13.65
N VAL A 453 -28.92 15.80 -14.11
CA VAL A 453 -28.74 16.36 -15.45
C VAL A 453 -27.30 16.87 -15.49
N ALA A 454 -26.53 16.47 -16.52
CA ALA A 454 -25.20 17.00 -16.74
C ALA A 454 -25.29 18.54 -16.67
N THR A 455 -24.67 19.11 -15.65
CA THR A 455 -24.67 20.56 -15.49
C THR A 455 -23.80 21.10 -16.63
N GLN A 456 -24.43 21.72 -17.63
CA GLN A 456 -23.68 22.49 -18.62
C GLN A 456 -23.08 23.67 -17.86
N CYS A 457 -21.76 23.66 -17.71
CA CYS A 457 -21.03 24.81 -17.21
C CYS A 457 -20.94 25.85 -18.31
N GLU A 458 -21.69 26.95 -18.19
CA GLU A 458 -21.48 28.13 -19.01
C GLU A 458 -20.41 29.01 -18.36
N TYR A 459 -19.35 29.28 -19.10
CA TYR A 459 -18.35 30.24 -18.70
C TYR A 459 -18.91 31.66 -18.89
N MET A 460 -19.25 32.32 -17.79
CA MET A 460 -19.61 33.75 -17.82
C MET A 460 -18.36 34.58 -17.55
N MET A 461 -17.97 35.37 -18.55
CA MET A 461 -16.92 36.36 -18.37
C MET A 461 -17.46 37.54 -17.54
N PRO A 462 -16.69 38.04 -16.54
CA PRO A 462 -17.10 39.19 -15.79
C PRO A 462 -17.20 40.42 -16.70
N ILE A 463 -18.28 41.20 -16.55
CA ILE A 463 -18.52 42.41 -17.34
C ILE A 463 -17.80 43.66 -16.77
N SER A 464 -17.08 43.50 -15.68
CA SER A 464 -16.28 44.55 -15.04
C SER A 464 -15.07 43.94 -14.33
N PRO A 465 -14.00 44.70 -14.04
CA PRO A 465 -12.89 44.24 -13.26
C PRO A 465 -13.34 43.67 -11.90
N LEU A 466 -12.89 42.48 -11.56
CA LEU A 466 -13.17 41.88 -10.26
C LEU A 466 -12.37 42.62 -9.17
N LYS A 467 -13.06 42.99 -8.10
CA LYS A 467 -12.40 43.46 -6.87
C LYS A 467 -12.29 42.27 -5.92
N ILE A 468 -11.10 41.78 -5.72
CA ILE A 468 -10.81 40.68 -4.80
C ILE A 468 -10.27 41.29 -3.50
N ARG A 469 -10.90 40.96 -2.38
CA ARG A 469 -10.42 41.33 -1.05
C ARG A 469 -10.13 40.06 -0.26
N PRO A 470 -8.86 39.74 0.03
CA PRO A 470 -8.53 38.64 0.92
C PRO A 470 -9.18 38.90 2.32
N LEU A 471 -9.74 37.86 2.91
CA LEU A 471 -10.29 37.90 4.29
C LEU A 471 -9.23 37.50 5.32
N ALA A 472 -8.16 36.86 4.90
CA ALA A 472 -7.01 36.46 5.69
C ALA A 472 -5.74 36.59 4.83
N ASP A 473 -4.59 36.57 5.48
CA ASP A 473 -3.32 36.55 4.80
C ASP A 473 -3.19 35.31 3.91
N ASN A 474 -2.64 35.48 2.73
CA ASN A 474 -2.28 34.37 1.86
C ASN A 474 -0.89 33.88 2.26
N VAL A 475 -0.78 32.61 2.67
CA VAL A 475 0.46 32.02 3.17
C VAL A 475 0.94 30.94 2.20
N LEU A 476 2.17 31.08 1.74
CA LEU A 476 2.89 30.07 0.97
C LEU A 476 4.06 29.55 1.82
N VAL A 477 4.12 28.25 2.03
CA VAL A 477 5.29 27.58 2.60
C VAL A 477 6.22 27.21 1.47
N VAL A 478 7.50 27.57 1.57
CA VAL A 478 8.50 27.27 0.54
C VAL A 478 9.63 26.47 1.19
N ASP A 479 9.67 25.18 0.89
CA ASP A 479 10.59 24.22 1.52
C ASP A 479 11.88 23.98 0.72
N PHE A 480 11.96 24.47 -0.53
CA PHE A 480 13.15 24.35 -1.38
C PHE A 480 13.83 25.70 -1.58
N CYS A 481 15.16 25.69 -1.61
CA CYS A 481 15.95 26.89 -1.77
C CYS A 481 17.27 26.63 -2.51
N ASP A 482 17.88 27.70 -3.03
CA ASP A 482 19.29 27.71 -3.39
C ASP A 482 20.10 28.17 -2.18
N LEU A 483 21.09 27.39 -1.77
CA LEU A 483 22.02 27.74 -0.70
C LEU A 483 23.36 28.16 -1.29
N ALA A 484 23.78 29.40 -1.02
CA ALA A 484 25.17 29.83 -1.22
C ALA A 484 25.91 29.79 0.14
N LEU A 485 26.94 28.99 0.22
CA LEU A 485 27.72 28.73 1.42
C LEU A 485 29.22 28.68 1.06
N ALA A 486 30.03 29.62 1.59
CA ALA A 486 31.39 29.82 1.17
C ALA A 486 31.50 29.96 -0.38
N ASP A 487 32.36 29.18 -1.02
CA ASP A 487 32.56 29.20 -2.47
C ASP A 487 31.61 28.26 -3.24
N SER A 488 30.66 27.65 -2.55
CA SER A 488 29.75 26.66 -3.13
C SER A 488 28.31 27.16 -3.24
N VAL A 489 27.65 26.79 -4.32
CA VAL A 489 26.20 27.03 -4.50
C VAL A 489 25.50 25.70 -4.74
N TYR A 490 24.57 25.39 -3.86
CA TYR A 490 23.67 24.22 -3.96
C TYR A 490 22.31 24.72 -4.43
N LYS A 491 21.78 24.14 -5.50
CA LYS A 491 20.52 24.58 -6.10
C LYS A 491 19.41 23.60 -5.79
N ASP A 492 18.21 24.17 -5.59
CA ASP A 492 16.96 23.44 -5.45
C ASP A 492 17.06 22.31 -4.41
N ILE A 493 17.64 22.63 -3.26
CA ILE A 493 17.75 21.68 -2.15
C ILE A 493 16.69 21.97 -1.09
N HIS A 494 16.22 20.91 -0.44
CA HIS A 494 15.27 21.04 0.67
C HIS A 494 15.92 21.80 1.83
N ILE A 495 15.13 22.65 2.51
CA ILE A 495 15.62 23.50 3.61
C ILE A 495 16.32 22.69 4.71
N TYR A 496 15.86 21.45 4.95
CA TYR A 496 16.50 20.54 5.91
C TYR A 496 17.93 20.16 5.48
N GLU A 497 18.16 19.93 4.19
CA GLU A 497 19.49 19.66 3.66
C GLU A 497 20.38 20.91 3.72
N ALA A 498 19.79 22.08 3.44
CA ALA A 498 20.48 23.35 3.58
C ALA A 498 20.94 23.60 5.03
N ASP A 499 20.05 23.37 5.99
CA ASP A 499 20.35 23.44 7.43
C ASP A 499 21.53 22.53 7.80
N GLN A 500 21.50 21.27 7.40
CA GLN A 500 22.57 20.31 7.66
C GLN A 500 23.93 20.76 7.08
N LYS A 501 23.93 21.29 5.86
CA LYS A 501 25.15 21.78 5.20
C LYS A 501 25.74 23.02 5.93
N VAL A 502 24.86 23.93 6.34
CA VAL A 502 25.29 25.15 7.09
C VAL A 502 25.90 24.74 8.43
N PHE A 503 25.24 23.91 9.23
CA PHE A 503 25.78 23.50 10.52
C PHE A 503 27.10 22.74 10.39
N LYS A 504 27.21 21.83 9.41
CA LYS A 504 28.47 21.11 9.14
C LYS A 504 29.62 22.06 8.77
N HIS A 505 29.33 23.06 7.95
CA HIS A 505 30.34 24.07 7.56
C HIS A 505 30.89 24.82 8.78
N TYR A 506 30.01 25.20 9.71
CA TYR A 506 30.42 25.88 10.95
C TYR A 506 30.93 24.93 12.05
N GLY A 507 31.26 23.69 11.69
CA GLY A 507 31.97 22.73 12.53
C GLY A 507 31.08 21.95 13.50
N PHE A 508 29.82 21.72 13.11
CA PHE A 508 28.91 20.78 13.78
C PHE A 508 28.76 19.54 12.88
N PRO A 509 29.62 18.52 13.01
CA PRO A 509 29.69 17.40 12.07
C PRO A 509 28.39 16.59 11.99
N GLU A 510 27.64 16.56 13.08
CA GLU A 510 26.33 15.88 13.16
C GLU A 510 25.16 16.76 12.67
N GLY A 511 25.44 17.96 12.13
CA GLY A 511 24.43 18.91 11.71
C GLY A 511 23.88 19.76 12.84
N ASN A 512 22.58 20.10 12.79
CA ASN A 512 21.93 20.97 13.78
C ASN A 512 21.96 20.34 15.18
N PRO A 513 22.73 20.91 16.14
CA PRO A 513 22.84 20.32 17.48
C PRO A 513 21.55 20.43 18.30
N TRP A 514 20.65 21.34 17.93
CA TRP A 514 19.37 21.54 18.60
C TRP A 514 18.35 20.45 18.25
N GLY A 515 18.53 19.77 17.13
CA GLY A 515 17.69 18.63 16.73
C GLY A 515 17.89 17.38 17.61
N THR A 516 18.95 17.33 18.43
CA THR A 516 19.26 16.18 19.30
C THR A 516 18.98 16.44 20.78
N ALA A 517 18.21 17.48 21.12
CA ALA A 517 17.86 17.86 22.50
C ALA A 517 19.05 18.11 23.46
N ILE A 518 20.23 18.39 22.95
CA ILE A 518 21.45 18.65 23.76
C ILE A 518 21.62 20.16 23.95
N GLN A 519 20.60 20.79 24.48
CA GLN A 519 20.43 22.24 24.52
C GLN A 519 21.41 23.01 25.45
N TYR A 520 22.12 22.30 26.31
CA TYR A 520 22.91 22.92 27.38
C TYR A 520 24.41 22.61 27.31
N LYS A 521 24.89 22.05 26.20
CA LYS A 521 26.33 21.83 26.05
C LYS A 521 27.03 23.15 25.87
N LYS A 522 27.94 23.46 26.79
CA LYS A 522 28.73 24.69 26.81
C LYS A 522 29.44 24.99 25.49
N ASN A 523 29.98 23.97 24.84
CA ASN A 523 30.64 24.07 23.54
C ASN A 523 29.71 24.42 22.38
N ILE A 524 28.39 24.34 22.56
CA ILE A 524 27.37 24.75 21.58
C ILE A 524 26.95 26.18 21.89
N VAL A 525 26.59 26.44 23.16
CA VAL A 525 26.03 27.72 23.61
C VAL A 525 27.07 28.86 23.58
N GLU A 526 28.32 28.55 23.94
CA GLU A 526 29.41 29.55 24.02
C GLU A 526 30.29 29.60 22.75
N ARG A 527 29.91 28.91 21.67
CA ARG A 527 30.68 28.89 20.44
C ARG A 527 30.64 30.24 19.74
N ALA A 528 31.77 30.87 19.57
CA ALA A 528 31.89 32.05 18.74
C ALA A 528 31.90 31.67 17.25
N ILE A 529 31.03 32.29 16.46
CA ILE A 529 31.01 32.23 15.01
C ILE A 529 31.63 33.54 14.50
N ASN A 530 32.44 33.48 13.46
CA ASN A 530 33.08 34.66 12.88
C ASN A 530 32.02 35.55 12.23
N ASP A 531 31.90 36.81 12.66
CA ASP A 531 30.89 37.77 12.21
C ASP A 531 31.00 38.13 10.71
N ASN A 532 32.14 37.79 10.06
CA ASN A 532 32.36 38.04 8.63
C ASN A 532 31.99 36.87 7.73
N GLU A 533 31.53 35.78 8.28
CA GLU A 533 31.09 34.61 7.55
C GLU A 533 29.56 34.46 7.63
N GLY A 534 28.96 34.16 6.50
CA GLY A 534 27.50 33.96 6.42
C GLY A 534 27.12 33.01 5.30
N PHE A 535 25.86 32.76 5.19
CA PHE A 535 25.27 32.00 4.09
C PHE A 535 24.09 32.78 3.49
N LYS A 536 23.72 32.44 2.26
CA LYS A 536 22.56 33.03 1.60
C LYS A 536 21.60 31.92 1.14
N LEU A 537 20.33 32.05 1.54
CA LEU A 537 19.23 31.25 1.00
C LEU A 537 18.46 32.08 0.00
N THR A 538 18.18 31.50 -1.17
CA THR A 538 17.35 32.10 -2.19
C THR A 538 16.18 31.18 -2.44
N TYR A 539 14.97 31.66 -2.20
CA TYR A 539 13.72 30.95 -2.42
C TYR A 539 13.12 31.40 -3.74
N HIS A 540 12.72 30.44 -4.57
CA HIS A 540 12.07 30.68 -5.84
C HIS A 540 10.60 30.34 -5.71
N PHE A 541 9.73 31.27 -6.10
CA PHE A 541 8.29 31.03 -6.16
C PHE A 541 7.70 31.82 -7.33
N GLN A 542 6.61 31.29 -7.87
CA GLN A 542 5.94 31.89 -9.00
C GLN A 542 4.48 32.24 -8.62
N PHE A 543 4.06 33.44 -8.99
CA PHE A 543 2.66 33.84 -8.92
C PHE A 543 2.06 33.78 -10.34
N GLU A 544 0.96 33.07 -10.49
CA GLU A 544 0.29 32.98 -11.79
C GLU A 544 -0.44 34.28 -12.18
N ASN A 545 -0.80 35.12 -11.22
CA ASN A 545 -1.54 36.36 -11.49
C ASN A 545 -1.24 37.45 -10.44
N LEU A 546 -0.35 38.36 -10.78
CA LEU A 546 0.00 39.54 -9.95
C LEU A 546 -0.97 40.75 -10.14
N LEU A 547 -1.95 40.66 -11.01
CA LEU A 547 -2.80 41.81 -11.38
C LEU A 547 -3.80 42.25 -10.29
N HIS A 548 -3.78 41.62 -9.10
CA HIS A 548 -4.73 41.89 -8.03
C HIS A 548 -4.12 41.85 -6.61
N LEU A 549 -2.78 42.08 -6.48
CA LEU A 549 -2.17 42.37 -5.17
C LEU A 549 -2.26 43.86 -4.86
#